data_2058de43e47c76c89d4f8ef9b70bb78d
#
_entry.id   2058de43e47c76c89d4f8ef9b70bb78d
#
_cell.length_a   1.000
_cell.length_b   1.000
_cell.length_c   1.000
_cell.angle_alpha   90.00
_cell.angle_beta   90.00
_cell.angle_gamma   90.00
#
_symmetry.space_group_name_H-M   'P 1'
#
loop_
_entity.id
_entity.type
_entity.pdbx_description
1 polymer ?
#
loop_
_entity_poly.entity_id
_entity_poly.type
_entity_poly.pdbx_seq_one_letter_code
_entity_poly.pdbx_strand_id
1 'polypeptide(L)'
;MQIEVSQISLQGNRKNNQDRVGYLEYDYGAVLILGDGLGGRPKGELAAQTLIETFEKALNNSPMPIPDPFEFLEGTLLQAHHDVMAAGREQIPPVEPGTTAVVCVIQDGSAWWAHVGDSRCYLFRHGLSIYRTQDHSYVESLYKNGEISLSKVSTHPMRNYITRCVGMLTKEPEVELSKEILLTEGDIILLCSDGFWGSLDDAQIGAKLNNGRLEDTLTNLAETAVQLGSPTADNTTAIALKIISLQLLNQTSSIKNKHITVQQPAVDDAIKHIENAISKYKDEMDD
;
A
#
# COMPACT_ATOMS: atom_id res chain seq x y z
N MET A 1 -2.41 -3.68 -22.83
CA MET A 1 -3.45 -3.69 -21.79
C MET A 1 -3.87 -2.25 -21.53
N GLN A 2 -5.17 -1.94 -21.40
CA GLN A 2 -5.66 -0.62 -20.99
C GLN A 2 -6.17 -0.71 -19.54
N ILE A 3 -5.73 0.21 -18.70
CA ILE A 3 -6.03 0.22 -17.27
C ILE A 3 -6.48 1.63 -16.82
N GLU A 4 -7.23 1.68 -15.73
CA GLU A 4 -7.54 2.89 -14.97
C GLU A 4 -6.96 2.72 -13.57
N VAL A 5 -6.22 3.72 -13.08
CA VAL A 5 -5.59 3.68 -11.76
C VAL A 5 -6.01 4.89 -10.94
N SER A 6 -6.29 4.67 -9.68
CA SER A 6 -6.57 5.73 -8.71
C SER A 6 -5.92 5.39 -7.37
N GLN A 7 -5.45 6.41 -6.66
CA GLN A 7 -4.86 6.27 -5.34
C GLN A 7 -5.29 7.40 -4.42
N ILE A 8 -5.31 7.11 -3.13
CA ILE A 8 -5.63 8.08 -2.07
C ILE A 8 -4.83 7.75 -0.82
N SER A 9 -4.40 8.79 -0.10
CA SER A 9 -3.74 8.65 1.20
C SER A 9 -4.18 9.79 2.10
N LEU A 10 -4.86 9.45 3.19
CA LEU A 10 -5.40 10.38 4.19
C LEU A 10 -4.68 10.16 5.53
N GLN A 11 -4.35 11.25 6.21
CA GLN A 11 -3.66 11.18 7.50
C GLN A 11 -4.54 10.65 8.63
N GLY A 12 -5.87 10.74 8.49
CA GLY A 12 -6.80 10.43 9.59
C GLY A 12 -6.60 11.37 10.79
N ASN A 13 -6.70 10.79 11.99
CA ASN A 13 -6.52 11.55 13.24
C ASN A 13 -5.09 11.42 13.82
N ARG A 14 -4.16 10.84 13.07
CA ARG A 14 -2.75 10.69 13.49
C ARG A 14 -1.98 12.00 13.34
N LYS A 15 -0.85 12.14 14.04
CA LYS A 15 0.03 13.30 13.92
C LYS A 15 0.78 13.34 12.60
N ASN A 16 1.15 12.17 12.07
CA ASN A 16 1.91 11.99 10.83
C ASN A 16 1.22 10.92 9.98
N ASN A 17 1.40 11.00 8.68
CA ASN A 17 1.06 9.90 7.78
C ASN A 17 2.30 9.04 7.52
N GLN A 18 2.27 7.79 8.00
CA GLN A 18 3.36 6.83 7.86
C GLN A 18 3.14 5.85 6.71
N ASP A 19 1.97 5.87 6.08
CA ASP A 19 1.68 5.08 4.88
C ASP A 19 2.40 5.65 3.65
N ARG A 20 2.83 4.75 2.76
CA ARG A 20 3.31 5.11 1.43
C ARG A 20 2.69 4.20 0.39
N VAL A 21 2.43 4.78 -0.77
CA VAL A 21 1.89 4.07 -1.93
C VAL A 21 2.69 4.41 -3.17
N GLY A 22 2.96 3.44 -4.02
CA GLY A 22 3.68 3.58 -5.28
C GLY A 22 2.94 2.92 -6.44
N TYR A 23 3.02 3.56 -7.60
CA TYR A 23 2.54 3.05 -8.88
C TYR A 23 3.65 3.19 -9.92
N LEU A 24 4.07 2.06 -10.47
CA LEU A 24 5.12 1.99 -11.49
C LEU A 24 4.52 1.35 -12.74
N GLU A 25 4.40 2.12 -13.83
CA GLU A 25 3.87 1.64 -15.11
C GLU A 25 5.01 1.36 -16.09
N TYR A 26 4.88 0.29 -16.86
CA TYR A 26 5.80 -0.09 -17.92
C TYR A 26 5.03 -0.68 -19.12
N ASP A 27 5.70 -0.87 -20.27
CA ASP A 27 5.04 -1.22 -21.53
C ASP A 27 4.20 -2.52 -21.45
N TYR A 28 4.55 -3.43 -20.56
CA TYR A 28 3.90 -4.74 -20.42
C TYR A 28 2.91 -4.82 -19.26
N GLY A 29 2.90 -3.83 -18.36
CA GLY A 29 2.04 -3.87 -17.18
C GLY A 29 2.31 -2.78 -16.16
N ALA A 30 2.06 -3.12 -14.89
CA ALA A 30 2.23 -2.21 -13.76
C ALA A 30 2.64 -2.94 -12.47
N VAL A 31 3.29 -2.22 -11.57
CA VAL A 31 3.52 -2.65 -10.19
C VAL A 31 2.83 -1.67 -9.26
N LEU A 32 1.98 -2.20 -8.38
CA LEU A 32 1.36 -1.48 -7.28
C LEU A 32 2.10 -1.84 -6.00
N ILE A 33 2.40 -0.85 -5.15
CA ILE A 33 3.13 -1.05 -3.91
C ILE A 33 2.45 -0.24 -2.81
N LEU A 34 2.26 -0.82 -1.63
CA LEU A 34 1.79 -0.11 -0.46
C LEU A 34 2.54 -0.61 0.78
N GLY A 35 2.98 0.33 1.61
CA GLY A 35 3.57 0.10 2.90
C GLY A 35 2.90 0.96 3.96
N ASP A 36 2.47 0.32 5.06
CA ASP A 36 1.95 0.96 6.26
C ASP A 36 3.07 0.99 7.31
N GLY A 37 3.54 2.18 7.60
CA GLY A 37 4.64 2.38 8.56
C GLY A 37 4.19 2.16 10.00
N LEU A 38 4.88 1.28 10.73
CA LEU A 38 4.46 0.84 12.07
C LEU A 38 4.51 1.99 13.09
N GLY A 39 3.36 2.49 13.50
CA GLY A 39 3.21 3.57 14.49
C GLY A 39 3.77 3.27 15.89
N GLY A 40 3.99 2.00 16.23
CA GLY A 40 4.68 1.57 17.45
C GLY A 40 6.20 1.59 17.37
N ARG A 41 6.77 1.90 16.19
CA ARG A 41 8.20 2.01 15.93
C ARG A 41 8.58 3.42 15.47
N PRO A 42 9.81 3.88 15.75
CA PRO A 42 10.28 5.17 15.26
C PRO A 42 10.45 5.13 13.74
N LYS A 43 10.08 6.23 13.06
CA LYS A 43 10.33 6.40 11.62
C LYS A 43 9.63 5.37 10.71
N GLY A 44 8.38 5.01 11.00
CA GLY A 44 7.58 4.14 10.12
C GLY A 44 7.48 4.68 8.69
N GLU A 45 7.37 6.01 8.54
CA GLU A 45 7.37 6.69 7.25
C GLU A 45 8.66 6.47 6.44
N LEU A 46 9.82 6.37 7.11
CA LEU A 46 11.08 6.04 6.46
C LEU A 46 11.07 4.61 5.93
N ALA A 47 10.58 3.65 6.73
CA ALA A 47 10.51 2.26 6.32
C ALA A 47 9.59 2.08 5.10
N ALA A 48 8.40 2.67 5.12
CA ALA A 48 7.45 2.61 4.01
C ALA A 48 8.00 3.31 2.75
N GLN A 49 8.70 4.42 2.90
CA GLN A 49 9.35 5.12 1.78
C GLN A 49 10.47 4.28 1.17
N THR A 50 11.35 3.70 2.00
CA THR A 50 12.44 2.82 1.55
C THR A 50 11.91 1.60 0.80
N LEU A 51 10.77 1.02 1.22
CA LEU A 51 10.11 -0.06 0.50
C LEU A 51 9.77 0.35 -0.94
N ILE A 52 9.13 1.51 -1.14
CA ILE A 52 8.78 2.02 -2.48
C ILE A 52 10.05 2.20 -3.34
N GLU A 53 11.07 2.87 -2.80
CA GLU A 53 12.33 3.16 -3.50
C GLU A 53 13.09 1.89 -3.90
N THR A 54 13.05 0.85 -3.07
CA THR A 54 13.66 -0.45 -3.37
C THR A 54 12.98 -1.12 -4.58
N PHE A 55 11.64 -1.13 -4.61
CA PHE A 55 10.89 -1.68 -5.74
C PHE A 55 11.10 -0.86 -7.02
N GLU A 56 11.12 0.45 -6.93
CA GLU A 56 11.44 1.34 -8.06
C GLU A 56 12.81 1.01 -8.65
N LYS A 57 13.83 0.92 -7.80
CA LYS A 57 15.19 0.58 -8.21
C LYS A 57 15.28 -0.82 -8.80
N ALA A 58 14.60 -1.81 -8.21
CA ALA A 58 14.56 -3.17 -8.70
C ALA A 58 13.91 -3.24 -10.08
N LEU A 59 12.75 -2.58 -10.27
CA LEU A 59 12.05 -2.56 -11.55
C LEU A 59 12.89 -1.92 -12.66
N ASN A 60 13.56 -0.78 -12.37
CA ASN A 60 14.43 -0.09 -13.33
C ASN A 60 15.64 -0.93 -13.76
N ASN A 61 16.06 -1.90 -12.95
CA ASN A 61 17.20 -2.78 -13.23
C ASN A 61 16.78 -4.18 -13.74
N SER A 62 15.49 -4.46 -13.81
CA SER A 62 14.98 -5.77 -14.26
C SER A 62 14.76 -5.81 -15.76
N PRO A 63 14.97 -6.96 -16.41
CA PRO A 63 14.55 -7.15 -17.81
C PRO A 63 13.02 -7.08 -17.90
N MET A 64 12.53 -6.55 -19.03
CA MET A 64 11.09 -6.42 -19.31
C MET A 64 10.68 -7.25 -20.53
N PRO A 65 9.55 -7.98 -20.44
CA PRO A 65 8.70 -8.21 -19.28
C PRO A 65 9.45 -8.90 -18.14
N ILE A 66 8.98 -8.78 -16.89
CA ILE A 66 9.58 -9.46 -15.74
C ILE A 66 9.53 -10.97 -15.98
N PRO A 67 10.68 -11.68 -16.06
CA PRO A 67 10.70 -13.10 -16.46
C PRO A 67 10.05 -14.02 -15.42
N ASP A 68 10.28 -13.76 -14.14
CA ASP A 68 9.70 -14.49 -13.00
C ASP A 68 9.15 -13.49 -11.98
N PRO A 69 7.84 -13.20 -12.01
CA PRO A 69 7.21 -12.30 -11.05
C PRO A 69 7.30 -12.76 -9.59
N PHE A 70 7.36 -14.06 -9.33
CA PHE A 70 7.49 -14.58 -7.97
C PHE A 70 8.87 -14.30 -7.40
N GLU A 71 9.93 -14.64 -8.15
CA GLU A 71 11.31 -14.34 -7.77
C GLU A 71 11.54 -12.83 -7.61
N PHE A 72 10.98 -12.03 -8.53
CA PHE A 72 11.04 -10.57 -8.45
C PHE A 72 10.39 -10.04 -7.17
N LEU A 73 9.17 -10.48 -6.84
CA LEU A 73 8.42 -10.04 -5.68
C LEU A 73 9.13 -10.43 -4.37
N GLU A 74 9.48 -11.71 -4.21
CA GLU A 74 10.11 -12.23 -3.00
C GLU A 74 11.51 -11.62 -2.81
N GLY A 75 12.35 -11.67 -3.84
CA GLY A 75 13.71 -11.14 -3.77
C GLY A 75 13.74 -9.64 -3.49
N THR A 76 12.83 -8.87 -4.08
CA THR A 76 12.77 -7.42 -3.84
C THR A 76 12.23 -7.09 -2.45
N LEU A 77 11.27 -7.86 -1.91
CA LEU A 77 10.79 -7.68 -0.54
C LEU A 77 11.87 -8.00 0.49
N LEU A 78 12.67 -9.04 0.28
CA LEU A 78 13.81 -9.36 1.14
C LEU A 78 14.88 -8.27 1.04
N GLN A 79 15.16 -7.74 -0.17
CA GLN A 79 16.06 -6.59 -0.33
C GLN A 79 15.52 -5.35 0.41
N ALA A 80 14.22 -5.06 0.29
CA ALA A 80 13.59 -3.94 1.01
C ALA A 80 13.73 -4.08 2.54
N HIS A 81 13.63 -5.31 3.05
CA HIS A 81 13.89 -5.57 4.47
C HIS A 81 15.31 -5.15 4.89
N HIS A 82 16.32 -5.50 4.11
CA HIS A 82 17.70 -5.11 4.39
C HIS A 82 17.93 -3.61 4.22
N ASP A 83 17.34 -2.99 3.21
CA ASP A 83 17.45 -1.55 2.95
C ASP A 83 16.78 -0.73 4.08
N VAL A 84 15.62 -1.15 4.57
CA VAL A 84 14.94 -0.52 5.73
C VAL A 84 15.82 -0.59 6.99
N MET A 85 16.43 -1.74 7.25
CA MET A 85 17.36 -1.88 8.39
C MET A 85 18.61 -1.01 8.22
N ALA A 86 19.13 -0.87 7.00
CA ALA A 86 20.27 -0.01 6.71
C ALA A 86 19.90 1.47 6.92
N ALA A 87 18.77 1.92 6.38
CA ALA A 87 18.26 3.27 6.55
C ALA A 87 18.02 3.64 8.03
N GLY A 88 17.59 2.68 8.84
CA GLY A 88 17.43 2.88 10.28
C GLY A 88 18.77 3.04 11.02
N ARG A 89 19.79 2.28 10.62
CA ARG A 89 21.15 2.42 11.21
C ARG A 89 21.82 3.75 10.89
N GLU A 90 21.47 4.36 9.75
CA GLU A 90 22.01 5.68 9.33
C GLU A 90 21.39 6.86 10.09
N GLN A 91 20.28 6.65 10.82
CA GLN A 91 19.69 7.72 11.62
C GLN A 91 20.55 8.06 12.84
N ILE A 92 20.41 9.30 13.36
CA ILE A 92 21.11 9.78 14.55
C ILE A 92 20.10 10.25 15.59
N PRO A 93 19.90 9.51 16.71
CA PRO A 93 20.48 8.19 17.00
C PRO A 93 19.90 7.10 16.06
N PRO A 94 20.59 5.95 15.91
CA PRO A 94 20.07 4.83 15.14
C PRO A 94 18.71 4.36 15.66
N VAL A 95 17.81 3.96 14.73
CA VAL A 95 16.45 3.51 15.03
C VAL A 95 16.15 2.20 14.32
N GLU A 96 15.05 1.56 14.72
CA GLU A 96 14.53 0.32 14.13
C GLU A 96 13.18 0.59 13.46
N PRO A 97 13.17 1.16 12.24
CA PRO A 97 11.92 1.41 11.55
C PRO A 97 11.31 0.10 11.05
N GLY A 98 10.01 0.11 10.83
CA GLY A 98 9.31 -1.05 10.28
C GLY A 98 8.08 -0.64 9.50
N THR A 99 7.69 -1.47 8.55
CA THR A 99 6.51 -1.26 7.71
C THR A 99 5.87 -2.59 7.33
N THR A 100 4.58 -2.60 7.08
CA THR A 100 3.97 -3.66 6.28
C THR A 100 4.43 -3.53 4.83
N ALA A 101 4.18 -4.54 4.03
CA ALA A 101 4.37 -4.46 2.59
C ALA A 101 3.29 -5.29 1.88
N VAL A 102 2.64 -4.71 0.90
CA VAL A 102 1.83 -5.43 -0.08
C VAL A 102 2.15 -4.91 -1.47
N VAL A 103 2.50 -5.82 -2.37
CA VAL A 103 2.96 -5.49 -3.72
C VAL A 103 2.26 -6.39 -4.71
N CYS A 104 1.79 -5.82 -5.82
CA CYS A 104 1.16 -6.55 -6.91
C CYS A 104 1.82 -6.21 -8.25
N VAL A 105 2.30 -7.22 -8.95
CA VAL A 105 2.74 -7.15 -10.35
C VAL A 105 1.56 -7.53 -11.23
N ILE A 106 1.23 -6.71 -12.21
CA ILE A 106 0.25 -6.98 -13.26
C ILE A 106 0.98 -6.97 -14.59
N GLN A 107 0.97 -8.08 -15.32
CA GLN A 107 1.69 -8.22 -16.58
C GLN A 107 0.97 -9.22 -17.49
N ASP A 108 0.87 -8.91 -18.79
CA ASP A 108 0.36 -9.82 -19.82
C ASP A 108 -1.01 -10.47 -19.49
N GLY A 109 -1.89 -9.73 -18.79
CA GLY A 109 -3.22 -10.22 -18.41
C GLY A 109 -3.25 -11.12 -17.19
N SER A 110 -2.16 -11.22 -16.45
CA SER A 110 -2.05 -11.92 -15.17
C SER A 110 -1.67 -10.97 -14.04
N ALA A 111 -1.94 -11.38 -12.81
CA ALA A 111 -1.50 -10.71 -11.59
C ALA A 111 -0.82 -11.69 -10.63
N TRP A 112 0.21 -11.19 -9.96
CA TRP A 112 0.95 -11.85 -8.88
C TRP A 112 1.11 -10.85 -7.75
N TRP A 113 0.97 -11.29 -6.50
CA TRP A 113 1.26 -10.42 -5.37
C TRP A 113 2.02 -11.12 -4.27
N ALA A 114 2.70 -10.31 -3.49
CA ALA A 114 3.39 -10.69 -2.27
C ALA A 114 3.02 -9.75 -1.14
N HIS A 115 3.00 -10.25 0.11
CA HIS A 115 2.77 -9.39 1.25
C HIS A 115 3.49 -9.86 2.51
N VAL A 116 3.72 -8.88 3.40
CA VAL A 116 4.23 -9.04 4.77
C VAL A 116 3.49 -8.04 5.65
N GLY A 117 2.74 -8.50 6.63
CA GLY A 117 1.92 -7.65 7.50
C GLY A 117 0.42 -7.85 7.27
N ASP A 118 -0.35 -6.82 7.58
CA ASP A 118 -1.81 -6.81 7.53
C ASP A 118 -2.39 -5.77 6.54
N SER A 119 -1.53 -5.08 5.78
CA SER A 119 -1.99 -4.41 4.56
C SER A 119 -2.46 -5.43 3.55
N ARG A 120 -3.57 -5.15 2.87
CA ARG A 120 -4.27 -6.14 2.07
C ARG A 120 -4.20 -5.87 0.58
N CYS A 121 -4.13 -6.96 -0.21
CA CYS A 121 -4.45 -6.99 -1.64
C CYS A 121 -5.78 -7.72 -1.84
N TYR A 122 -6.67 -7.10 -2.60
CA TYR A 122 -7.95 -7.68 -3.03
C TYR A 122 -7.98 -7.79 -4.55
N LEU A 123 -8.66 -8.82 -5.04
CA LEU A 123 -9.16 -8.87 -6.41
C LEU A 123 -10.69 -8.91 -6.37
N PHE A 124 -11.30 -7.87 -6.90
CA PHE A 124 -12.75 -7.80 -7.08
C PHE A 124 -13.12 -8.11 -8.53
N ARG A 125 -14.11 -8.99 -8.70
CA ARG A 125 -14.71 -9.33 -10.00
C ARG A 125 -16.20 -9.20 -9.89
N HIS A 126 -16.83 -8.38 -10.74
CA HIS A 126 -18.25 -8.06 -10.69
C HIS A 126 -18.73 -7.62 -9.30
N GLY A 127 -17.92 -6.88 -8.57
CA GLY A 127 -18.23 -6.39 -7.23
C GLY A 127 -18.06 -7.42 -6.09
N LEU A 128 -17.62 -8.63 -6.39
CA LEU A 128 -17.34 -9.67 -5.40
C LEU A 128 -15.85 -9.78 -5.13
N SER A 129 -15.45 -9.86 -3.86
CA SER A 129 -14.07 -10.17 -3.47
C SER A 129 -13.83 -11.66 -3.75
N ILE A 130 -13.05 -11.96 -4.80
CA ILE A 130 -12.73 -13.35 -5.17
C ILE A 130 -11.37 -13.80 -4.63
N TYR A 131 -10.49 -12.85 -4.31
CA TYR A 131 -9.23 -13.09 -3.61
C TYR A 131 -8.95 -11.94 -2.65
N ARG A 132 -8.35 -12.29 -1.51
CA ARG A 132 -7.83 -11.37 -0.50
C ARG A 132 -6.61 -12.00 0.17
N THR A 133 -5.57 -11.20 0.46
CA THR A 133 -4.46 -11.62 1.31
C THR A 133 -4.94 -11.93 2.72
N GLN A 134 -4.21 -12.80 3.42
CA GLN A 134 -4.47 -13.12 4.82
C GLN A 134 -3.53 -12.32 5.72
N ASP A 135 -4.09 -11.68 6.75
CA ASP A 135 -3.30 -10.80 7.61
C ASP A 135 -2.26 -11.58 8.41
N HIS A 136 -1.04 -11.08 8.46
CA HIS A 136 -0.02 -11.59 9.38
C HIS A 136 -0.21 -10.94 10.75
N SER A 137 -1.34 -11.22 11.40
CA SER A 137 -1.71 -10.69 12.71
C SER A 137 -1.92 -11.81 13.73
N TYR A 138 -1.82 -11.45 15.00
CA TYR A 138 -2.07 -12.38 16.09
C TYR A 138 -3.51 -12.91 16.07
N VAL A 139 -4.48 -12.04 15.82
CA VAL A 139 -5.90 -12.42 15.80
C VAL A 139 -6.25 -13.33 14.63
N GLU A 140 -5.62 -13.14 13.46
CA GLU A 140 -5.78 -14.06 12.34
C GLU A 140 -5.23 -15.45 12.68
N SER A 141 -4.12 -15.53 13.41
CA SER A 141 -3.57 -16.81 13.90
C SER A 141 -4.53 -17.50 14.87
N LEU A 142 -5.14 -16.76 15.82
CA LEU A 142 -6.15 -17.31 16.74
C LEU A 142 -7.39 -17.82 15.99
N TYR A 143 -7.84 -17.07 14.97
CA TYR A 143 -8.98 -17.49 14.14
C TYR A 143 -8.67 -18.77 13.37
N LYS A 144 -7.50 -18.85 12.71
CA LYS A 144 -7.07 -20.05 11.97
C LYS A 144 -6.96 -21.29 12.85
N ASN A 145 -6.51 -21.11 14.10
CA ASN A 145 -6.41 -22.19 15.09
C ASN A 145 -7.79 -22.58 15.69
N GLY A 146 -8.87 -21.84 15.35
CA GLY A 146 -10.19 -22.08 15.92
C GLY A 146 -10.37 -21.61 17.37
N GLU A 147 -9.43 -20.80 17.89
CA GLU A 147 -9.47 -20.28 19.26
C GLU A 147 -10.50 -19.14 19.42
N ILE A 148 -10.71 -18.38 18.36
CA ILE A 148 -11.76 -17.33 18.29
C ILE A 148 -12.60 -17.46 17.02
N SER A 149 -13.85 -16.99 17.07
CA SER A 149 -14.72 -16.90 15.90
C SER A 149 -14.38 -15.67 15.05
N LEU A 150 -14.73 -15.70 13.75
CA LEU A 150 -14.52 -14.56 12.83
C LEU A 150 -15.12 -13.25 13.36
N SER A 151 -16.28 -13.31 14.02
CA SER A 151 -16.95 -12.15 14.60
C SER A 151 -16.17 -11.49 15.75
N LYS A 152 -15.19 -12.18 16.34
CA LYS A 152 -14.36 -11.65 17.42
C LYS A 152 -13.03 -11.05 16.92
N VAL A 153 -12.63 -11.29 15.68
CA VAL A 153 -11.37 -10.78 15.11
C VAL A 153 -11.33 -9.26 15.19
N SER A 154 -12.36 -8.57 14.70
CA SER A 154 -12.42 -7.10 14.66
C SER A 154 -12.53 -6.41 16.03
N THR A 155 -13.01 -7.13 17.06
CA THR A 155 -13.23 -6.57 18.41
C THR A 155 -12.18 -7.02 19.42
N HIS A 156 -11.22 -7.85 19.02
CA HIS A 156 -10.21 -8.40 19.92
C HIS A 156 -9.23 -7.30 20.40
N PRO A 157 -8.81 -7.28 21.69
CA PRO A 157 -7.86 -6.27 22.20
C PRO A 157 -6.54 -6.23 21.45
N MET A 158 -6.08 -7.37 20.92
CA MET A 158 -4.82 -7.52 20.18
C MET A 158 -5.01 -7.48 18.65
N ARG A 159 -6.12 -6.91 18.14
CA ARG A 159 -6.41 -6.94 16.70
C ARG A 159 -5.34 -6.27 15.83
N ASN A 160 -4.66 -5.24 16.36
CA ASN A 160 -3.60 -4.51 15.66
C ASN A 160 -2.20 -5.08 15.92
N TYR A 161 -2.10 -6.30 16.52
CA TYR A 161 -0.79 -6.90 16.78
C TYR A 161 -0.32 -7.68 15.56
N ILE A 162 0.63 -7.08 14.81
CA ILE A 162 1.24 -7.66 13.61
C ILE A 162 2.33 -8.64 14.02
N THR A 163 2.38 -9.80 13.37
CA THR A 163 3.36 -10.86 13.64
C THR A 163 4.53 -10.88 12.66
N ARG A 164 4.40 -10.20 11.51
CA ARG A 164 5.42 -10.09 10.46
C ARG A 164 5.46 -8.68 9.91
N CYS A 165 6.66 -8.13 9.75
CA CYS A 165 6.86 -6.83 9.10
C CYS A 165 8.23 -6.77 8.40
N VAL A 166 8.38 -5.85 7.48
CA VAL A 166 9.66 -5.45 6.87
C VAL A 166 10.41 -4.57 7.87
N GLY A 167 11.73 -4.78 8.07
CA GLY A 167 12.55 -4.06 9.05
C GLY A 167 12.64 -4.71 10.43
N MET A 168 12.22 -5.99 10.59
CA MET A 168 12.35 -6.71 11.86
C MET A 168 13.77 -7.24 12.05
N LEU A 169 14.44 -6.85 13.15
CA LEU A 169 15.86 -7.24 13.40
C LEU A 169 16.07 -8.72 13.71
N THR A 170 15.06 -9.42 14.21
CA THR A 170 15.25 -10.76 14.77
C THR A 170 15.30 -11.87 13.73
N LYS A 171 14.69 -11.68 12.58
CA LYS A 171 14.70 -12.61 11.45
C LYS A 171 14.21 -11.93 10.16
N GLU A 172 14.59 -12.49 9.02
CA GLU A 172 13.98 -12.14 7.74
C GLU A 172 12.48 -12.43 7.76
N PRO A 173 11.66 -11.57 7.12
CA PRO A 173 10.23 -11.81 7.06
C PRO A 173 9.92 -13.02 6.16
N GLU A 174 8.98 -13.85 6.60
CA GLU A 174 8.38 -14.87 5.74
C GLU A 174 7.41 -14.15 4.79
N VAL A 175 7.78 -14.04 3.53
CA VAL A 175 6.98 -13.44 2.46
C VAL A 175 5.87 -14.43 2.06
N GLU A 176 4.63 -13.97 2.04
CA GLU A 176 3.53 -14.77 1.49
C GLU A 176 3.28 -14.35 0.03
N LEU A 177 3.33 -15.34 -0.87
CA LEU A 177 3.14 -15.17 -2.30
C LEU A 177 1.75 -15.67 -2.72
N SER A 178 1.13 -14.96 -3.66
CA SER A 178 -0.09 -15.46 -4.33
C SER A 178 0.25 -16.64 -5.26
N LYS A 179 -0.78 -17.19 -5.88
CA LYS A 179 -0.64 -17.91 -7.16
C LYS A 179 -0.76 -16.89 -8.30
N GLU A 180 -0.35 -17.30 -9.50
CA GLU A 180 -0.71 -16.56 -10.72
C GLU A 180 -2.23 -16.52 -10.87
N ILE A 181 -2.78 -15.34 -11.17
CA ILE A 181 -4.21 -15.13 -11.33
C ILE A 181 -4.47 -14.47 -12.69
N LEU A 182 -5.23 -15.17 -13.51
CA LEU A 182 -5.68 -14.63 -14.79
C LEU A 182 -6.74 -13.55 -14.55
N LEU A 183 -6.48 -12.38 -15.12
CA LEU A 183 -7.37 -11.22 -15.05
C LEU A 183 -8.40 -11.25 -16.19
N THR A 184 -9.51 -10.60 -15.96
CA THR A 184 -10.55 -10.35 -16.96
C THR A 184 -10.89 -8.86 -17.01
N GLU A 185 -11.48 -8.42 -18.11
CA GLU A 185 -11.97 -7.04 -18.23
C GLU A 185 -13.00 -6.75 -17.14
N GLY A 186 -12.87 -5.60 -16.49
CA GLY A 186 -13.68 -5.20 -15.34
C GLY A 186 -13.13 -5.63 -13.98
N ASP A 187 -12.09 -6.46 -13.91
CA ASP A 187 -11.43 -6.78 -12.65
C ASP A 187 -10.81 -5.54 -12.02
N ILE A 188 -10.88 -5.47 -10.69
CA ILE A 188 -10.28 -4.39 -9.90
C ILE A 188 -9.35 -5.00 -8.87
N ILE A 189 -8.07 -4.62 -8.92
CA ILE A 189 -7.08 -4.91 -7.89
C ILE A 189 -7.02 -3.71 -6.95
N LEU A 190 -7.12 -3.96 -5.64
CA LEU A 190 -7.04 -2.94 -4.60
C LEU A 190 -5.96 -3.33 -3.59
N LEU A 191 -4.98 -2.45 -3.36
CA LEU A 191 -4.09 -2.51 -2.22
C LEU A 191 -4.51 -1.46 -1.21
N CYS A 192 -4.53 -1.80 0.09
CA CYS A 192 -4.91 -0.83 1.13
C CYS A 192 -4.29 -1.16 2.50
N SER A 193 -4.08 -0.10 3.31
CA SER A 193 -3.66 -0.19 4.71
C SER A 193 -4.83 -0.56 5.63
N ASP A 194 -4.54 -0.88 6.89
CA ASP A 194 -5.54 -1.27 7.90
C ASP A 194 -6.52 -0.14 8.22
N GLY A 195 -6.10 1.13 8.17
CA GLY A 195 -6.99 2.27 8.32
C GLY A 195 -8.07 2.37 7.24
N PHE A 196 -7.83 1.79 6.05
CA PHE A 196 -8.84 1.73 5.00
C PHE A 196 -9.82 0.55 5.21
N TRP A 197 -9.29 -0.68 5.33
CA TRP A 197 -10.15 -1.87 5.39
C TRP A 197 -10.74 -2.14 6.78
N GLY A 198 -10.09 -1.65 7.85
CA GLY A 198 -10.48 -1.97 9.23
C GLY A 198 -11.88 -1.48 9.65
N SER A 199 -12.40 -0.47 8.95
CA SER A 199 -13.74 0.11 9.21
C SER A 199 -14.76 -0.18 8.10
N LEU A 200 -14.37 -0.86 7.01
CA LEU A 200 -15.20 -1.13 5.86
C LEU A 200 -15.43 -2.64 5.69
N ASP A 201 -16.61 -3.00 5.19
CA ASP A 201 -16.93 -4.38 4.83
C ASP A 201 -16.46 -4.70 3.40
N ASP A 202 -15.82 -5.86 3.21
CA ASP A 202 -15.27 -6.28 1.90
C ASP A 202 -16.33 -6.27 0.79
N ALA A 203 -17.58 -6.67 1.12
CA ALA A 203 -18.69 -6.68 0.15
C ALA A 203 -19.11 -5.25 -0.22
N GLN A 204 -19.10 -4.32 0.74
CA GLN A 204 -19.39 -2.91 0.48
C GLN A 204 -18.31 -2.25 -0.39
N ILE A 205 -17.04 -2.54 -0.12
CA ILE A 205 -15.92 -2.06 -0.94
C ILE A 205 -16.12 -2.52 -2.39
N GLY A 206 -16.30 -3.83 -2.61
CA GLY A 206 -16.45 -4.40 -3.95
C GLY A 206 -17.67 -3.86 -4.70
N ALA A 207 -18.82 -3.78 -4.05
CA ALA A 207 -20.05 -3.25 -4.65
C ALA A 207 -19.91 -1.78 -5.09
N LYS A 208 -19.27 -0.93 -4.28
CA LYS A 208 -19.05 0.46 -4.60
C LYS A 208 -18.04 0.62 -5.75
N LEU A 209 -16.90 -0.08 -5.72
CA LEU A 209 -15.89 -0.03 -6.78
C LEU A 209 -16.43 -0.47 -8.14
N ASN A 210 -17.37 -1.42 -8.16
CA ASN A 210 -17.97 -1.93 -9.40
C ASN A 210 -18.88 -0.92 -10.11
N ASN A 211 -19.50 0.02 -9.37
CA ASN A 211 -20.60 0.85 -9.87
C ASN A 211 -20.31 2.33 -10.05
N GLY A 212 -19.06 2.79 -9.78
CA GLY A 212 -18.69 4.20 -9.86
C GLY A 212 -17.44 4.46 -10.70
N ARG A 213 -17.10 5.74 -10.88
CA ARG A 213 -15.78 6.14 -11.33
C ARG A 213 -14.78 5.73 -10.25
N LEU A 214 -13.67 5.14 -10.66
CA LEU A 214 -12.70 4.57 -9.72
C LEU A 214 -12.20 5.62 -8.73
N GLU A 215 -11.83 6.80 -9.21
CA GLU A 215 -11.33 7.91 -8.41
C GLU A 215 -12.33 8.41 -7.36
N ASP A 216 -13.56 8.73 -7.79
CA ASP A 216 -14.59 9.24 -6.88
C ASP A 216 -14.97 8.20 -5.82
N THR A 217 -15.04 6.93 -6.24
CA THR A 217 -15.41 5.83 -5.37
C THR A 217 -14.33 5.55 -4.34
N LEU A 218 -13.06 5.52 -4.74
CA LEU A 218 -11.94 5.27 -3.84
C LEU A 218 -11.82 6.39 -2.80
N THR A 219 -11.98 7.65 -3.23
CA THR A 219 -12.00 8.82 -2.35
C THR A 219 -13.13 8.73 -1.32
N ASN A 220 -14.36 8.47 -1.77
CA ASN A 220 -15.52 8.33 -0.87
C ASN A 220 -15.36 7.17 0.14
N LEU A 221 -14.74 6.04 -0.28
CA LEU A 221 -14.47 4.92 0.61
C LEU A 221 -13.46 5.30 1.68
N ALA A 222 -12.35 5.95 1.30
CA ALA A 222 -11.32 6.38 2.24
C ALA A 222 -11.85 7.39 3.26
N GLU A 223 -12.61 8.40 2.81
CA GLU A 223 -13.26 9.37 3.69
C GLU A 223 -14.26 8.69 4.64
N THR A 224 -15.03 7.72 4.15
CA THR A 224 -15.95 6.93 4.98
C THR A 224 -15.17 6.14 6.04
N ALA A 225 -14.04 5.52 5.69
CA ALA A 225 -13.20 4.79 6.65
C ALA A 225 -12.69 5.71 7.76
N VAL A 226 -12.18 6.92 7.41
CA VAL A 226 -11.73 7.92 8.38
C VAL A 226 -12.89 8.38 9.28
N GLN A 227 -14.07 8.64 8.73
CA GLN A 227 -15.24 9.05 9.52
C GLN A 227 -15.65 7.96 10.53
N LEU A 228 -15.71 6.70 10.10
CA LEU A 228 -16.06 5.57 10.97
C LEU A 228 -15.00 5.30 12.05
N GLY A 229 -13.72 5.52 11.75
CA GLY A 229 -12.61 5.37 12.71
C GLY A 229 -12.44 6.54 13.69
N SER A 230 -13.07 7.69 13.42
CA SER A 230 -12.93 8.90 14.22
C SER A 230 -13.50 8.73 15.65
N PRO A 231 -12.87 9.33 16.70
CA PRO A 231 -11.77 10.32 16.70
C PRO A 231 -10.36 9.71 16.69
N THR A 232 -10.19 8.44 16.43
CA THR A 232 -8.90 7.72 16.48
C THR A 232 -8.53 7.07 15.14
N ALA A 233 -9.07 7.59 14.04
CA ALA A 233 -8.83 7.06 12.69
C ALA A 233 -7.32 7.00 12.37
N ASP A 234 -6.89 5.88 11.83
CA ASP A 234 -5.51 5.67 11.39
C ASP A 234 -5.21 6.36 10.06
N ASN A 235 -3.95 6.34 9.67
CA ASN A 235 -3.56 6.64 8.30
C ASN A 235 -4.35 5.71 7.37
N THR A 236 -4.95 6.26 6.33
CA THR A 236 -5.90 5.54 5.47
C THR A 236 -5.44 5.67 4.04
N THR A 237 -4.84 4.61 3.52
CA THR A 237 -4.22 4.62 2.18
C THR A 237 -4.72 3.46 1.35
N ALA A 238 -5.02 3.75 0.07
CA ALA A 238 -5.43 2.75 -0.89
C ALA A 238 -4.98 3.11 -2.31
N ILE A 239 -4.72 2.09 -3.12
CA ILE A 239 -4.53 2.19 -4.56
C ILE A 239 -5.35 1.12 -5.25
N ALA A 240 -6.11 1.51 -6.27
CA ALA A 240 -6.92 0.61 -7.06
C ALA A 240 -6.55 0.70 -8.54
N LEU A 241 -6.49 -0.46 -9.20
CA LEU A 241 -6.28 -0.61 -10.64
C LEU A 241 -7.43 -1.42 -11.24
N LYS A 242 -8.10 -0.83 -12.23
CA LYS A 242 -9.18 -1.49 -12.98
C LYS A 242 -8.72 -1.89 -14.37
N ILE A 243 -8.98 -3.12 -14.76
CA ILE A 243 -8.73 -3.62 -16.10
C ILE A 243 -9.85 -3.14 -17.03
N ILE A 244 -9.51 -2.26 -17.98
CA ILE A 244 -10.46 -1.76 -18.97
C ILE A 244 -10.47 -2.66 -20.21
N SER A 245 -9.27 -3.05 -20.70
CA SER A 245 -9.14 -3.99 -21.80
C SER A 245 -7.83 -4.75 -21.75
N LEU A 246 -7.90 -6.04 -22.03
CA LEU A 246 -6.74 -6.93 -22.12
C LEU A 246 -6.18 -7.00 -23.54
N GLN A 247 -6.81 -6.37 -24.52
CA GLN A 247 -6.29 -6.38 -25.90
C GLN A 247 -4.92 -5.68 -25.95
N LEU A 248 -3.89 -6.42 -26.35
CA LEU A 248 -2.61 -5.85 -26.70
C LEU A 248 -2.83 -4.93 -27.90
N LEU A 249 -2.67 -3.63 -27.72
CA LEU A 249 -2.56 -2.70 -28.83
C LEU A 249 -1.28 -3.09 -29.57
N ASN A 250 -1.42 -3.70 -30.75
CA ASN A 250 -0.33 -3.92 -31.70
C ASN A 250 0.17 -2.54 -32.18
N GLN A 251 0.96 -1.87 -31.36
CA GLN A 251 1.68 -0.66 -31.75
C GLN A 251 3.11 -0.76 -31.25
N THR A 252 4.02 -0.87 -32.21
CA THR A 252 5.41 -0.44 -32.08
C THR A 252 5.42 1.00 -31.57
N SER A 253 5.59 1.20 -30.30
CA SER A 253 5.77 2.52 -29.71
C SER A 253 6.96 2.56 -28.77
N SER A 254 7.83 3.49 -29.11
CA SER A 254 8.98 3.97 -28.38
C SER A 254 8.70 4.13 -26.89
N ILE A 255 9.64 3.66 -26.09
CA ILE A 255 9.76 3.81 -24.64
C ILE A 255 9.35 5.23 -24.22
N LYS A 256 8.21 5.36 -23.58
CA LYS A 256 7.85 6.53 -22.82
C LYS A 256 7.84 6.14 -21.35
N ASN A 257 8.96 6.41 -20.69
CA ASN A 257 9.01 6.44 -19.21
C ASN A 257 7.96 7.46 -18.73
N LYS A 258 6.82 7.00 -18.25
CA LYS A 258 5.83 7.83 -17.61
C LYS A 258 6.00 7.76 -16.09
N HIS A 259 6.31 8.92 -15.59
CA HIS A 259 6.47 9.40 -14.22
C HIS A 259 5.83 8.57 -13.10
N ILE A 260 6.69 8.27 -12.14
CA ILE A 260 6.40 7.88 -10.76
C ILE A 260 5.61 9.01 -10.09
N THR A 261 4.41 8.71 -9.64
CA THR A 261 3.69 9.61 -8.74
C THR A 261 3.84 9.07 -7.32
N VAL A 262 4.96 9.43 -6.68
CA VAL A 262 5.06 9.32 -5.22
C VAL A 262 4.28 10.51 -4.67
N GLN A 263 3.08 10.30 -4.16
CA GLN A 263 2.42 11.33 -3.36
C GLN A 263 3.16 11.42 -2.02
N GLN A 264 4.06 12.40 -1.91
CA GLN A 264 4.51 12.87 -0.61
C GLN A 264 3.35 13.68 -0.01
N PRO A 265 2.82 13.30 1.15
CA PRO A 265 1.92 14.19 1.86
C PRO A 265 2.71 15.42 2.28
N ALA A 266 2.35 16.58 1.70
CA ALA A 266 2.51 17.88 2.33
C ALA A 266 3.92 18.45 2.55
N VAL A 267 4.80 18.40 1.56
CA VAL A 267 5.85 19.44 1.48
C VAL A 267 5.18 20.81 1.30
N ASP A 268 4.12 20.90 0.51
CA ASP A 268 3.36 22.15 0.29
C ASP A 268 2.65 22.64 1.55
N ASP A 269 2.10 21.74 2.39
CA ASP A 269 1.49 22.14 3.67
C ASP A 269 2.54 22.50 4.73
N ALA A 270 3.68 21.82 4.74
CA ALA A 270 4.80 22.21 5.62
C ALA A 270 5.40 23.57 5.21
N ILE A 271 5.52 23.83 3.91
CA ILE A 271 5.95 25.13 3.39
C ILE A 271 4.95 26.21 3.77
N LYS A 272 3.65 26.00 3.58
CA LYS A 272 2.60 26.94 4.02
C LYS A 272 2.59 27.18 5.53
N HIS A 273 2.81 26.16 6.35
CA HIS A 273 2.94 26.34 7.81
C HIS A 273 4.17 27.14 8.20
N ILE A 274 5.30 26.95 7.52
CA ILE A 274 6.52 27.72 7.72
C ILE A 274 6.34 29.17 7.25
N GLU A 275 5.73 29.40 6.09
CA GLU A 275 5.44 30.73 5.57
C GLU A 275 4.47 31.50 6.48
N ASN A 276 3.43 30.86 6.99
CA ASN A 276 2.49 31.45 7.94
C ASN A 276 3.17 31.76 9.30
N ALA A 277 4.07 30.90 9.78
CA ALA A 277 4.84 31.16 10.99
C ALA A 277 5.79 32.34 10.80
N ILE A 278 6.49 32.42 9.68
CA ILE A 278 7.39 33.54 9.35
C ILE A 278 6.63 34.87 9.22
N SER A 279 5.43 34.85 8.61
CA SER A 279 4.58 36.04 8.51
C SER A 279 4.13 36.53 9.87
N LYS A 280 3.74 35.61 10.76
CA LYS A 280 3.32 35.94 12.12
C LYS A 280 4.45 36.53 12.97
N TYR A 281 5.68 36.03 12.83
CA TYR A 281 6.85 36.61 13.52
C TYR A 281 7.29 37.96 12.96
N LYS A 282 7.04 38.25 11.66
CA LYS A 282 7.30 39.57 11.10
C LYS A 282 6.33 40.62 11.63
N ASP A 283 5.05 40.28 11.75
CA ASP A 283 4.03 41.17 12.29
C ASP A 283 4.24 41.50 13.80
N GLU A 284 4.86 40.57 14.54
CA GLU A 284 5.22 40.75 15.97
C GLU A 284 6.55 41.54 16.20
N MET A 285 7.34 41.76 15.14
CA MET A 285 8.59 42.52 15.22
C MET A 285 8.45 43.98 14.73
N ASP A 286 7.36 44.32 14.07
CA ASP A 286 7.07 45.68 13.58
C ASP A 286 6.11 46.50 14.50
N ASP A 287 5.72 45.94 15.68
CA ASP A 287 5.06 46.60 16.80
C ASP A 287 6.07 46.81 17.96
#